data_ce78001ebc023b6a6521b1239ffd871a
#
_entry.id   ce78001ebc023b6a6521b1239ffd871a
#
_cell.length_a   1.000
_cell.length_b   1.000
_cell.length_c   1.000
_cell.angle_alpha   90.00
_cell.angle_beta   90.00
_cell.angle_gamma   90.00
#
_symmetry.space_group_name_H-M   'P 1'
#
loop_
_entity.id
_entity.type
_entity.pdbx_description
1 polymer ?
#
loop_
_entity_poly.entity_id
_entity_poly.type
_entity_poly.pdbx_seq_one_letter_code
_entity_poly.pdbx_strand_id
1 'polypeptide(L)'
;MILKHGKRAGAALSGVLIAIGLAAAPRPALAQGSKCIDEAASIRRAESQLPRLEVAPPGDQQIVCITLETNILFARRMSAHLAQCPRSPHARNGDTWQRTGSQYTAQFAERRCKPAIRGYRG
;
A
#
# COMPACT_ATOMS: atom_id res chain seq x y z
N MET A 1 48.38 -34.43 -44.12
CA MET A 1 48.18 -34.18 -43.72
C MET A 1 47.86 -33.38 -42.68
N ILE A 2 47.78 -33.12 -42.27
CA ILE A 2 47.56 -32.58 -41.54
C ILE A 2 46.98 -31.89 -40.64
N LEU A 3 46.91 -31.58 -40.26
CA LEU A 3 46.44 -31.02 -39.56
C LEU A 3 46.11 -30.40 -38.61
N LYS A 4 46.05 -30.08 -38.22
CA LYS A 4 45.75 -29.61 -37.40
C LYS A 4 45.35 -28.86 -36.67
N HIS A 5 45.23 -28.57 -36.35
CA HIS A 5 44.97 -27.93 -35.80
C HIS A 5 44.51 -27.39 -34.89
N GLY A 6 44.25 -27.27 -34.47
CA GLY A 6 43.92 -26.85 -33.70
C GLY A 6 43.61 -26.14 -32.85
N LYS A 7 43.45 -25.97 -32.56
CA LYS A 7 43.20 -25.52 -31.79
C LYS A 7 42.76 -24.77 -31.08
N ARG A 8 42.50 -24.43 -30.70
CA ARG A 8 42.15 -23.85 -30.04
C ARG A 8 41.69 -23.23 -29.23
N ALA A 9 41.48 -23.07 -28.83
CA ALA A 9 41.20 -22.59 -28.19
C ALA A 9 40.64 -21.93 -27.35
N GLY A 10 40.35 -21.72 -27.09
CA GLY A 10 39.93 -21.27 -26.42
C GLY A 10 39.44 -20.57 -25.54
N ALA A 11 39.26 -20.36 -25.24
CA ALA A 11 38.88 -19.98 -24.57
C ALA A 11 38.36 -19.31 -23.66
N ALA A 12 38.17 -19.10 -23.32
CA ALA A 12 37.76 -18.76 -22.58
C ALA A 12 37.23 -17.99 -21.87
N LEU A 13 37.01 -17.73 -21.59
CA LEU A 13 36.61 -17.21 -21.01
C LEU A 13 35.94 -16.64 -20.22
N SER A 14 35.75 -16.57 -19.97
CA SER A 14 35.26 -16.22 -19.38
C SER A 14 34.67 -15.64 -18.52
N GLY A 15 34.38 -15.54 -18.18
CA GLY A 15 33.91 -15.17 -17.45
C GLY A 15 33.49 -14.41 -16.66
N VAL A 16 33.22 -14.20 -16.29
CA VAL A 16 32.95 -13.73 -15.60
C VAL A 16 32.33 -13.00 -14.89
N LEU A 17 32.07 -12.62 -14.67
CA LEU A 17 31.63 -12.03 -14.19
C LEU A 17 30.88 -11.55 -13.37
N ILE A 18 30.55 -11.47 -13.16
CA ILE A 18 29.89 -11.21 -12.63
C ILE A 18 29.44 -10.64 -11.65
N ALA A 19 29.20 -10.74 -11.25
CA ALA A 19 28.90 -10.53 -10.24
C ALA A 19 28.41 -9.54 -9.78
N ILE A 20 28.60 -9.25 -9.64
CA ILE A 20 28.38 -8.33 -9.34
C ILE A 20 27.33 -7.75 -8.89
N GLY A 21 26.98 -7.40 -9.09
CA GLY A 21 26.03 -6.71 -8.79
C GLY A 21 25.49 -6.83 -7.60
N LEU A 22 25.40 -7.31 -7.33
CA LEU A 22 24.89 -7.51 -6.31
C LEU A 22 24.89 -6.65 -5.44
N ALA A 23 25.43 -6.45 -5.31
CA ALA A 23 25.59 -5.72 -4.40
C ALA A 23 24.68 -4.82 -4.12
N ALA A 24 24.46 -4.36 -4.63
CA ALA A 24 23.75 -3.43 -4.48
C ALA A 24 22.83 -3.36 -3.55
N ALA A 25 22.48 -3.89 -3.25
CA ALA A 25 21.55 -3.88 -2.52
C ALA A 25 21.38 -3.06 -1.49
N PRO A 26 20.90 -2.35 -1.41
CA PRO A 26 20.71 -1.49 -0.51
C PRO A 26 19.88 -1.88 0.51
N ARG A 27 19.63 -1.55 1.18
CA ARG A 27 19.01 -1.72 2.15
C ARG A 27 17.84 -1.11 2.31
N PRO A 28 17.03 -1.40 1.85
CA PRO A 28 15.81 -0.83 2.03
C PRO A 28 15.24 -1.04 3.37
N ALA A 29 15.73 -1.96 4.07
CA ALA A 29 15.15 -2.24 5.37
C ALA A 29 15.08 -1.01 6.27
N LEU A 30 16.14 -0.22 6.33
CA LEU A 30 16.12 0.98 7.15
C LEU A 30 15.23 2.06 6.55
N ALA A 31 15.28 2.22 5.25
CA ALA A 31 14.45 3.20 4.58
C ALA A 31 12.98 2.87 4.73
N GLN A 32 12.62 1.59 4.61
CA GLN A 32 11.25 1.16 4.79
C GLN A 32 10.79 1.34 6.24
N GLY A 33 11.67 1.06 7.20
CA GLY A 33 11.34 1.26 8.60
C GLY A 33 11.02 2.71 8.90
N SER A 34 11.83 3.64 8.40
CA SER A 34 11.61 5.06 8.57
C SER A 34 10.32 5.51 7.92
N LYS A 35 10.07 5.07 6.69
CA LYS A 35 8.83 5.37 5.99
C LYS A 35 7.63 4.83 6.74
N CYS A 36 7.71 3.63 7.26
CA CYS A 36 6.61 3.04 8.00
C CYS A 36 6.29 3.82 9.27
N ILE A 37 7.32 4.31 9.97
CA ILE A 37 7.12 5.12 11.17
C ILE A 37 6.43 6.43 10.84
N ASP A 38 6.91 7.11 9.81
CA ASP A 38 6.36 8.39 9.40
C ASP A 38 4.94 8.25 8.90
N GLU A 39 4.68 7.21 8.12
CA GLU A 39 3.34 6.95 7.61
C GLU A 39 2.39 6.55 8.72
N ALA A 40 2.85 5.75 9.68
CA ALA A 40 2.02 5.38 10.81
C ALA A 40 1.59 6.61 11.61
N ALA A 41 2.49 7.56 11.80
CA ALA A 41 2.16 8.81 12.49
C ALA A 41 1.16 9.64 11.68
N SER A 42 1.33 9.69 10.37
CA SER A 42 0.41 10.39 9.49
C SER A 42 -0.98 9.76 9.52
N ILE A 43 -1.03 8.44 9.51
CA ILE A 43 -2.30 7.71 9.59
C ILE A 43 -3.00 7.98 10.92
N ARG A 44 -2.25 8.01 12.01
CA ARG A 44 -2.83 8.31 13.31
C ARG A 44 -3.47 9.69 13.33
N ARG A 45 -2.80 10.68 12.76
CA ARG A 45 -3.36 12.02 12.67
C ARG A 45 -4.62 12.04 11.80
N ALA A 46 -4.59 11.35 10.68
CA ALA A 46 -5.74 11.29 9.79
C ALA A 46 -6.92 10.60 10.48
N GLU A 47 -6.64 9.52 11.20
CA GLU A 47 -7.68 8.79 11.91
C GLU A 47 -8.40 9.67 12.93
N SER A 48 -7.65 10.48 13.65
CA SER A 48 -8.23 11.37 14.66
C SER A 48 -9.12 12.46 14.06
N GLN A 49 -9.01 12.70 12.76
CA GLN A 49 -9.76 13.72 12.06
C GLN A 49 -10.89 13.17 11.21
N LEU A 50 -11.09 11.85 11.24
CA LEU A 50 -12.14 11.25 10.42
C LEU A 50 -13.54 11.70 10.89
N PRO A 51 -14.41 12.05 9.97
CA PRO A 51 -15.79 12.32 10.33
C PRO A 51 -16.45 11.02 10.78
N ARG A 52 -17.33 11.13 11.75
CA ARG A 52 -17.98 9.96 12.33
C ARG A 52 -19.39 9.84 11.79
N LEU A 53 -19.72 8.66 11.33
CA LEU A 53 -21.03 8.42 10.76
C LEU A 53 -22.15 8.60 11.79
N GLU A 54 -21.88 8.27 13.05
CA GLU A 54 -22.89 8.34 14.12
C GLU A 54 -23.39 9.76 14.37
N VAL A 55 -22.56 10.76 14.06
CA VAL A 55 -22.96 12.14 14.28
C VAL A 55 -23.34 12.86 12.99
N ALA A 56 -23.29 12.17 11.86
CA ALA A 56 -23.72 12.77 10.60
C ALA A 56 -25.24 12.92 10.63
N PRO A 57 -25.77 14.09 10.24
CA PRO A 57 -27.23 14.25 10.18
C PRO A 57 -27.83 13.23 9.21
N PRO A 58 -28.69 12.31 9.68
CA PRO A 58 -29.16 11.23 8.81
C PRO A 58 -30.02 11.71 7.62
N GLY A 59 -30.59 12.89 7.72
CA GLY A 59 -31.34 13.47 6.61
C GLY A 59 -30.50 14.21 5.59
N ASP A 60 -29.20 14.40 5.88
CA ASP A 60 -28.31 15.09 4.95
C ASP A 60 -27.54 14.08 4.14
N GLN A 61 -28.09 13.72 3.00
CA GLN A 61 -27.51 12.70 2.12
C GLN A 61 -26.07 13.04 1.71
N GLN A 62 -25.81 14.31 1.45
CA GLN A 62 -24.48 14.72 1.03
C GLN A 62 -23.44 14.49 2.12
N ILE A 63 -23.77 14.91 3.35
CA ILE A 63 -22.85 14.72 4.48
C ILE A 63 -22.65 13.25 4.76
N VAL A 64 -23.72 12.45 4.74
CA VAL A 64 -23.60 11.02 4.96
C VAL A 64 -22.70 10.38 3.90
N CYS A 65 -22.91 10.71 2.64
CA CYS A 65 -22.11 10.15 1.56
C CYS A 65 -20.64 10.54 1.64
N ILE A 66 -20.35 11.80 1.97
CA ILE A 66 -18.96 12.24 2.13
C ILE A 66 -18.30 11.56 3.32
N THR A 67 -19.07 11.40 4.41
CA THR A 67 -18.56 10.70 5.59
C THR A 67 -18.21 9.25 5.27
N LEU A 68 -19.09 8.56 4.57
CA LEU A 68 -18.83 7.19 4.16
C LEU A 68 -17.59 7.12 3.25
N GLU A 69 -17.54 7.98 2.25
CA GLU A 69 -16.45 7.98 1.30
C GLU A 69 -15.10 8.25 1.96
N THR A 70 -15.05 9.23 2.86
CA THR A 70 -13.82 9.57 3.56
C THR A 70 -13.31 8.37 4.37
N ASN A 71 -14.20 7.70 5.07
CA ASN A 71 -13.82 6.54 5.87
C ASN A 71 -13.44 5.34 5.00
N ILE A 72 -14.09 5.16 3.85
CA ILE A 72 -13.70 4.10 2.91
C ILE A 72 -12.29 4.33 2.38
N LEU A 73 -11.98 5.57 2.02
CA LEU A 73 -10.65 5.90 1.52
C LEU A 73 -9.60 5.71 2.61
N PHE A 74 -9.94 6.05 3.85
CA PHE A 74 -9.03 5.82 4.96
C PHE A 74 -8.80 4.32 5.18
N ALA A 75 -9.86 3.51 5.12
CA ALA A 75 -9.71 2.06 5.26
C ALA A 75 -8.79 1.48 4.19
N ARG A 76 -8.88 1.98 2.96
CA ARG A 76 -7.99 1.56 1.87
C ARG A 76 -6.55 1.97 2.14
N ARG A 77 -6.35 3.18 2.64
CA ARG A 77 -5.03 3.65 3.00
C ARG A 77 -4.41 2.79 4.10
N MET A 78 -5.22 2.45 5.10
CA MET A 78 -4.78 1.56 6.19
C MET A 78 -4.35 0.19 5.64
N SER A 79 -5.14 -0.39 4.76
CA SER A 79 -4.80 -1.68 4.16
C SER A 79 -3.50 -1.62 3.36
N ALA A 80 -3.31 -0.55 2.58
CA ALA A 80 -2.09 -0.38 1.80
C ALA A 80 -0.88 -0.22 2.72
N HIS A 81 -1.04 0.54 3.81
CA HIS A 81 0.02 0.73 4.80
C HIS A 81 0.42 -0.61 5.42
N LEU A 82 -0.56 -1.38 5.87
CA LEU A 82 -0.28 -2.65 6.56
C LEU A 82 0.31 -3.69 5.62
N ALA A 83 0.00 -3.62 4.33
CA ALA A 83 0.60 -4.51 3.35
C ALA A 83 2.10 -4.27 3.23
N GLN A 84 2.55 -3.03 3.40
CA GLN A 84 3.97 -2.70 3.32
C GLN A 84 4.63 -2.65 4.69
N CYS A 85 3.87 -2.42 5.74
CA CYS A 85 4.38 -2.23 7.09
C CYS A 85 3.67 -3.18 8.06
N PRO A 86 3.91 -4.50 7.96
CA PRO A 86 3.19 -5.47 8.79
C PRO A 86 3.47 -5.34 10.27
N ARG A 87 4.54 -4.66 10.64
CA ARG A 87 4.87 -4.44 12.06
C ARG A 87 4.40 -3.09 12.56
N SER A 88 3.58 -2.40 11.79
CA SER A 88 3.03 -1.11 12.19
C SER A 88 2.23 -1.23 13.47
N PRO A 89 2.22 -0.20 14.32
CA PRO A 89 1.34 -0.18 15.48
C PRO A 89 -0.14 -0.26 15.12
N HIS A 90 -0.48 0.03 13.86
CA HIS A 90 -1.87 -0.08 13.38
C HIS A 90 -2.28 -1.51 13.05
N ALA A 91 -1.36 -2.46 13.11
CA ALA A 91 -1.67 -3.85 12.74
C ALA A 91 -2.82 -4.44 13.55
N ARG A 92 -2.98 -4.02 14.80
CA ARG A 92 -4.07 -4.50 15.63
C ARG A 92 -5.43 -4.11 15.11
N ASN A 93 -5.51 -2.99 14.41
CA ASN A 93 -6.78 -2.43 13.97
C ASN A 93 -7.06 -2.73 12.50
N GLY A 94 -6.18 -3.50 11.85
CA GLY A 94 -6.32 -3.80 10.43
C GLY A 94 -7.63 -4.48 10.10
N ASP A 95 -7.99 -5.51 10.87
CA ASP A 95 -9.22 -6.25 10.62
C ASP A 95 -10.45 -5.40 10.86
N THR A 96 -10.41 -4.56 11.89
CA THR A 96 -11.52 -3.66 12.18
C THR A 96 -11.73 -2.68 11.03
N TRP A 97 -10.67 -2.09 10.51
CA TRP A 97 -10.78 -1.17 9.39
C TRP A 97 -11.21 -1.87 8.11
N GLN A 98 -10.78 -3.10 7.91
CA GLN A 98 -11.22 -3.86 6.76
C GLN A 98 -12.72 -4.11 6.81
N ARG A 99 -13.24 -4.49 7.96
CA ARG A 99 -14.69 -4.69 8.14
C ARG A 99 -15.45 -3.38 7.97
N THR A 100 -14.97 -2.32 8.60
CA THR A 100 -15.60 -1.01 8.48
C THR A 100 -15.63 -0.55 7.04
N GLY A 101 -14.51 -0.71 6.33
CA GLY A 101 -14.45 -0.35 4.92
C GLY A 101 -15.46 -1.11 4.08
N SER A 102 -15.62 -2.41 4.34
CA SER A 102 -16.59 -3.24 3.61
C SER A 102 -18.02 -2.80 3.91
N GLN A 103 -18.33 -2.56 5.18
CA GLN A 103 -19.66 -2.15 5.58
C GLN A 103 -20.02 -0.77 5.01
N TYR A 104 -19.08 0.15 5.03
CA TYR A 104 -19.31 1.49 4.52
C TYR A 104 -19.41 1.51 3.00
N THR A 105 -18.65 0.63 2.33
CA THR A 105 -18.78 0.46 0.88
C THR A 105 -20.19 -0.02 0.52
N ALA A 106 -20.71 -0.97 1.28
CA ALA A 106 -22.07 -1.46 1.07
C ALA A 106 -23.09 -0.34 1.29
N GLN A 107 -22.95 0.43 2.37
CA GLN A 107 -23.85 1.54 2.65
C GLN A 107 -23.78 2.63 1.58
N PHE A 108 -22.57 2.90 1.09
CA PHE A 108 -22.36 3.87 0.02
C PHE A 108 -23.17 3.48 -1.22
N ALA A 109 -23.13 2.20 -1.57
CA ALA A 109 -23.89 1.69 -2.71
C ALA A 109 -25.40 1.71 -2.45
N GLU A 110 -25.83 1.27 -1.27
CA GLU A 110 -27.25 1.26 -0.92
C GLU A 110 -27.88 2.64 -0.93
N ARG A 111 -27.11 3.62 -0.48
CA ARG A 111 -27.59 4.99 -0.45
C ARG A 111 -27.44 5.70 -1.77
N ARG A 112 -26.93 5.00 -2.79
CA ARG A 112 -26.69 5.55 -4.12
C ARG A 112 -25.82 6.78 -4.08
N CYS A 113 -24.82 6.77 -3.20
CA CYS A 113 -23.85 7.85 -3.11
C CYS A 113 -23.00 7.88 -4.38
N LYS A 114 -22.58 9.07 -4.77
CA LYS A 114 -21.69 9.24 -5.90
C LYS A 114 -20.34 9.70 -5.40
N PRO A 115 -19.24 9.17 -5.97
CA PRO A 115 -17.91 9.60 -5.57
C PRO A 115 -17.76 11.10 -5.77
N ALA A 116 -17.38 11.80 -4.70
CA ALA A 116 -17.15 13.23 -4.73
C ALA A 116 -15.69 13.55 -4.40
N ILE A 117 -15.00 12.63 -3.73
CA ILE A 117 -13.62 12.83 -3.32
C ILE A 117 -12.70 12.30 -4.40
N ARG A 118 -11.67 13.09 -4.71
CA ARG A 118 -10.70 12.70 -5.72
C ARG A 118 -9.99 11.43 -5.27
N GLY A 119 -9.87 10.48 -6.17
CA GLY A 119 -9.21 9.21 -5.87
C GLY A 119 -10.12 8.10 -5.43
N TYR A 120 -11.40 8.36 -5.20
CA TYR A 120 -12.33 7.30 -4.89
C TYR A 120 -12.62 6.47 -6.16
N ARG A 121 -12.46 5.17 -6.03
CA ARG A 121 -12.81 4.23 -7.10
C ARG A 121 -13.65 3.15 -6.47
N GLY A 122 -14.93 3.29 -6.67
CA GLY A 122 -15.94 2.42 -6.08
C GLY A 122 -15.83 0.96 -6.42
#